data_8ddab932323f941754962df0177f4a28
#
_entry.id   8ddab932323f941754962df0177f4a28
#
_cell.length_a   1.000
_cell.length_b   1.000
_cell.length_c   1.000
_cell.angle_alpha   90.00
_cell.angle_beta   90.00
_cell.angle_gamma   90.00
#
_symmetry.space_group_name_H-M   'P 1'
#
loop_
_entity.id
_entity.type
_entity.pdbx_description
1 polymer ?
#
loop_
_entity_poly.entity_id
_entity_poly.type
_entity_poly.pdbx_seq_one_letter_code
_entity_poly.pdbx_strand_id
1 'polypeptide(L)'
;MYRAVSRKQFLVTGGKAALGAGLAGSLLAGCAGGGGGGGQITYWSNLEGSGPQDYFKKNIEKPFEKANQGTDLKVTFQPPDEMDRLVRTALQGGEGPDIIMTPGPAYAQEYIDANLFGELDEYAKQYKWDDKLLGWALDLGRYEGKLYSIPYQLQTMLLYYNKTLFEAKGIQPPQSRDELESMAEELQGQGITPFAAGIGDDPAAIEWFPTVFWNHYSGPDALYQALTGEIPFSEPIFVEAIELFNTYVQKGWFGGSREKFFSNGFEALHADLGDGKAAMNIEGSWFLATIEDYFKDSGDDWDWAPLPPLRDGIPAELYELGLGSTLSVNARAGDADGAAAFLDYFVADKERAAEWMAAVPAAFNAPLPFSTSDFPSSMDERVARQLASLSEATGKGDFGYTAWTFWPSKSDVYIQEESQKVLTGDITAAEFCKGLDETFTQDRKEGAVPKIIKPGAA
;
A
#
# COMPACT_ATOMS: atom_id res chain seq x y z
N MET A 1 20.63 2.80 16.95
CA MET A 1 20.81 1.98 18.19
C MET A 1 19.49 1.99 18.95
N TYR A 2 18.52 1.21 18.53
CA TYR A 2 17.23 1.04 19.20
C TYR A 2 17.23 -0.29 19.94
N ARG A 3 17.16 -0.23 21.27
CA ARG A 3 17.01 -1.40 22.13
C ARG A 3 15.55 -1.84 22.14
N ALA A 4 15.29 -3.05 21.74
CA ALA A 4 14.02 -3.73 21.94
C ALA A 4 13.68 -3.76 23.45
N VAL A 5 12.55 -3.20 23.82
CA VAL A 5 11.99 -3.28 25.16
C VAL A 5 11.05 -4.48 25.23
N SER A 6 11.47 -5.49 25.97
CA SER A 6 10.77 -6.74 26.22
C SER A 6 9.42 -6.54 26.92
N ARG A 7 8.41 -7.29 26.51
CA ARG A 7 7.00 -7.35 26.97
C ARG A 7 6.75 -7.69 28.45
N LYS A 8 7.74 -7.63 29.34
CA LYS A 8 7.62 -8.13 30.73
C LYS A 8 7.67 -7.08 31.84
N GLN A 9 7.62 -5.77 31.57
CA GLN A 9 7.73 -4.75 32.62
C GLN A 9 6.55 -3.79 32.78
N PHE A 10 5.34 -4.13 32.34
CA PHE A 10 4.17 -3.27 32.54
C PHE A 10 3.05 -3.92 33.36
N LEU A 11 3.40 -4.58 34.44
CA LEU A 11 2.45 -4.96 35.48
C LEU A 11 3.15 -4.81 36.83
N VAL A 12 2.99 -3.71 37.48
CA VAL A 12 2.89 -3.44 38.91
C VAL A 12 3.06 -1.93 39.14
N THR A 13 2.01 -1.18 39.26
CA THR A 13 1.77 -0.21 40.33
C THR A 13 0.32 0.25 40.26
N GLY A 14 -0.52 -0.35 41.04
CA GLY A 14 -1.85 0.16 41.33
C GLY A 14 -1.80 1.09 42.53
N GLY A 15 -2.76 2.02 42.61
CA GLY A 15 -2.97 2.71 43.87
C GLY A 15 -3.75 4.02 43.80
N LYS A 16 -5.05 3.92 43.84
CA LYS A 16 -6.00 4.72 44.68
C LYS A 16 -6.17 6.23 44.56
N ALA A 17 -7.42 6.57 44.47
CA ALA A 17 -8.18 7.68 45.05
C ALA A 17 -8.31 8.95 44.14
N ALA A 18 -9.40 9.69 44.04
CA ALA A 18 -10.60 9.74 44.88
C ALA A 18 -11.72 10.44 44.06
N LEU A 19 -12.95 10.17 44.45
CA LEU A 19 -14.19 10.85 44.10
C LEU A 19 -14.13 12.35 44.36
N GLY A 20 -14.70 13.15 43.42
CA GLY A 20 -15.05 14.54 43.60
C GLY A 20 -16.21 14.92 42.71
N ALA A 21 -17.43 14.83 43.22
CA ALA A 21 -18.64 15.33 42.58
C ALA A 21 -18.73 16.87 42.70
N GLY A 22 -19.28 17.52 41.68
CA GLY A 22 -19.66 18.91 41.84
C GLY A 22 -20.15 19.61 40.59
N LEU A 23 -21.49 19.61 40.36
CA LEU A 23 -22.35 20.71 39.88
C LEU A 23 -22.12 21.23 38.43
N ALA A 24 -22.98 20.90 37.53
CA ALA A 24 -24.29 21.45 37.17
C ALA A 24 -24.28 22.97 36.88
N GLY A 25 -24.61 23.27 35.63
CA GLY A 25 -25.36 24.51 35.41
C GLY A 25 -24.95 25.33 34.20
N SER A 26 -25.90 25.46 33.30
CA SER A 26 -26.22 26.62 32.46
C SER A 26 -25.77 26.55 31.01
N LEU A 27 -26.66 26.35 30.18
CA LEU A 27 -27.74 27.08 29.50
C LEU A 27 -27.42 27.44 28.07
N LEU A 28 -28.14 26.76 27.23
CA LEU A 28 -28.76 27.26 26.01
C LEU A 28 -28.55 28.74 25.67
N ALA A 29 -27.88 28.97 24.56
CA ALA A 29 -28.24 30.09 23.69
C ALA A 29 -28.00 29.65 22.25
N GLY A 30 -29.08 29.29 21.57
CA GLY A 30 -29.08 29.16 20.12
C GLY A 30 -28.89 30.53 19.49
N CYS A 31 -28.13 30.55 18.41
CA CYS A 31 -28.29 31.56 17.37
C CYS A 31 -28.17 30.85 16.03
N ALA A 32 -29.29 30.69 15.37
CA ALA A 32 -29.36 30.52 13.95
C ALA A 32 -28.81 31.79 13.29
N GLY A 33 -27.77 31.65 12.47
CA GLY A 33 -27.22 32.73 11.67
C GLY A 33 -26.28 32.11 10.68
N GLY A 34 -26.71 31.99 9.42
CA GLY A 34 -25.86 31.48 8.32
C GLY A 34 -24.63 32.37 8.09
N GLY A 35 -23.55 31.78 7.71
CA GLY A 35 -22.32 32.41 7.25
C GLY A 35 -21.11 31.69 7.78
N GLY A 36 -20.43 30.96 6.94
CA GLY A 36 -19.04 30.51 6.99
C GLY A 36 -18.36 30.42 8.36
N GLY A 37 -18.75 29.47 9.19
CA GLY A 37 -18.05 29.19 10.42
C GLY A 37 -17.12 28.01 10.20
N GLY A 38 -15.84 28.30 9.99
CA GLY A 38 -14.81 27.26 10.02
C GLY A 38 -14.82 26.59 11.39
N GLY A 39 -14.84 25.27 11.36
CA GLY A 39 -14.72 24.38 12.52
C GLY A 39 -13.33 23.85 12.71
N GLN A 40 -13.08 23.19 13.83
CA GLN A 40 -11.89 22.34 13.95
C GLN A 40 -12.18 21.00 13.27
N ILE A 41 -11.27 20.59 12.35
CA ILE A 41 -11.24 19.22 11.77
C ILE A 41 -10.07 18.46 12.31
N THR A 42 -10.28 17.19 12.59
CA THR A 42 -9.28 16.29 13.15
C THR A 42 -8.91 15.23 12.13
N TYR A 43 -7.61 14.97 12.02
CA TYR A 43 -7.05 13.95 11.12
C TYR A 43 -6.05 13.07 11.88
N TRP A 44 -6.22 11.75 11.79
CA TRP A 44 -5.22 10.79 12.26
C TRP A 44 -4.40 10.28 11.09
N SER A 45 -3.10 10.52 11.14
CA SER A 45 -2.14 10.11 10.12
C SER A 45 -1.18 9.08 10.68
N ASN A 46 -0.80 8.10 9.87
CA ASN A 46 0.24 7.11 10.21
C ASN A 46 1.64 7.54 9.77
N LEU A 47 1.83 8.82 9.43
CA LEU A 47 3.11 9.35 8.97
C LEU A 47 4.17 9.24 10.08
N GLU A 48 5.23 8.54 9.80
CA GLU A 48 6.34 8.33 10.72
C GLU A 48 7.50 9.31 10.47
N GLY A 49 8.31 9.49 11.51
CA GLY A 49 9.50 10.32 11.47
C GLY A 49 9.26 11.81 11.69
N SER A 50 10.12 12.44 12.48
CA SER A 50 9.97 13.87 12.81
C SER A 50 10.11 14.78 11.59
N GLY A 51 10.99 14.45 10.65
CA GLY A 51 11.18 15.23 9.42
C GLY A 51 9.91 15.29 8.56
N PRO A 52 9.35 14.14 8.15
CA PRO A 52 8.07 14.07 7.44
C PRO A 52 6.91 14.76 8.18
N GLN A 53 6.78 14.54 9.50
CA GLN A 53 5.75 15.18 10.30
C GLN A 53 5.89 16.71 10.38
N ASP A 54 7.11 17.22 10.51
CA ASP A 54 7.39 18.65 10.51
C ASP A 54 7.15 19.27 9.13
N TYR A 55 7.49 18.54 8.06
CA TYR A 55 7.16 18.97 6.70
C TYR A 55 5.65 19.08 6.51
N PHE A 56 4.88 18.07 6.93
CA PHE A 56 3.42 18.06 6.85
C PHE A 56 2.83 19.28 7.56
N LYS A 57 3.21 19.52 8.82
CA LYS A 57 2.75 20.66 9.60
C LYS A 57 3.07 21.99 8.93
N LYS A 58 4.26 22.13 8.39
CA LYS A 58 4.73 23.39 7.80
C LYS A 58 4.14 23.67 6.42
N ASN A 59 4.07 22.64 5.56
CA ASN A 59 3.79 22.81 4.14
C ASN A 59 2.38 22.34 3.73
N ILE A 60 1.68 21.59 4.57
CA ILE A 60 0.31 21.12 4.32
C ILE A 60 -0.67 21.76 5.31
N GLU A 61 -0.53 21.49 6.61
CA GLU A 61 -1.45 21.96 7.65
C GLU A 61 -1.58 23.48 7.68
N LYS A 62 -0.48 24.20 7.93
CA LYS A 62 -0.52 25.68 8.02
C LYS A 62 -0.95 26.39 6.74
N PRO A 63 -0.51 26.00 5.54
CA PRO A 63 -1.01 26.61 4.31
C PRO A 63 -2.48 26.31 4.05
N PHE A 64 -2.99 25.12 4.41
CA PHE A 64 -4.41 24.81 4.34
C PHE A 64 -5.24 25.73 5.23
N GLU A 65 -4.86 25.87 6.50
CA GLU A 65 -5.54 26.79 7.45
C GLU A 65 -5.53 28.23 6.97
N LYS A 66 -4.41 28.67 6.39
CA LYS A 66 -4.30 30.03 5.82
C LYS A 66 -5.23 30.23 4.62
N ALA A 67 -5.38 29.20 3.75
CA ALA A 67 -6.25 29.26 2.58
C ALA A 67 -7.73 29.15 2.97
N ASN A 68 -8.05 28.43 4.04
CA ASN A 68 -9.39 28.16 4.52
C ASN A 68 -9.61 28.85 5.88
N GLN A 69 -9.62 30.21 5.87
CA GLN A 69 -9.74 31.02 7.08
C GLN A 69 -10.94 30.62 7.91
N GLY A 70 -10.69 30.24 9.16
CA GLY A 70 -11.70 29.79 10.11
C GLY A 70 -11.76 28.26 10.29
N THR A 71 -11.06 27.47 9.46
CA THR A 71 -10.89 26.04 9.65
C THR A 71 -9.54 25.77 10.30
N ASP A 72 -9.53 25.09 11.45
CA ASP A 72 -8.34 24.63 12.19
C ASP A 72 -8.14 23.14 11.93
N LEU A 73 -6.99 22.73 11.41
CA LEU A 73 -6.66 21.33 11.12
C LEU A 73 -5.79 20.75 12.24
N LYS A 74 -6.34 19.86 13.03
CA LYS A 74 -5.61 19.17 14.08
C LYS A 74 -5.19 17.78 13.64
N VAL A 75 -3.91 17.62 13.31
CA VAL A 75 -3.34 16.32 12.95
C VAL A 75 -2.77 15.61 14.17
N THR A 76 -3.09 14.34 14.32
CA THR A 76 -2.48 13.46 15.32
C THR A 76 -1.79 12.31 14.59
N PHE A 77 -0.49 12.15 14.83
CA PHE A 77 0.28 11.08 14.25
C PHE A 77 0.19 9.84 15.15
N GLN A 78 -0.28 8.74 14.57
CA GLN A 78 -0.47 7.45 15.23
C GLN A 78 0.54 6.44 14.70
N PRO A 79 0.99 5.47 15.50
CA PRO A 79 1.81 4.37 15.02
C PRO A 79 1.07 3.56 13.92
N PRO A 80 1.71 3.23 12.79
CA PRO A 80 1.07 2.51 11.69
C PRO A 80 0.43 1.18 12.10
N ASP A 81 1.12 0.39 12.92
CA ASP A 81 0.68 -0.91 13.44
C ASP A 81 -0.51 -0.82 14.42
N GLU A 82 -0.78 0.35 14.97
CA GLU A 82 -1.88 0.60 15.90
C GLU A 82 -3.08 1.30 15.21
N MET A 83 -2.89 1.88 14.04
CA MET A 83 -3.86 2.78 13.39
C MET A 83 -5.23 2.14 13.24
N ASP A 84 -5.32 0.96 12.62
CA ASP A 84 -6.62 0.30 12.38
C ASP A 84 -7.35 0.01 13.69
N ARG A 85 -6.64 -0.50 14.70
CA ARG A 85 -7.22 -0.78 16.03
C ARG A 85 -7.72 0.50 16.71
N LEU A 86 -6.99 1.61 16.62
CA LEU A 86 -7.37 2.88 17.21
C LEU A 86 -8.60 3.47 16.52
N VAL A 87 -8.62 3.49 15.19
CA VAL A 87 -9.75 3.94 14.37
C VAL A 87 -11.00 3.12 14.69
N ARG A 88 -10.90 1.80 14.64
CA ARG A 88 -12.00 0.89 14.94
C ARG A 88 -12.59 1.14 16.33
N THR A 89 -11.74 1.26 17.34
CA THR A 89 -12.16 1.50 18.73
C THR A 89 -12.88 2.85 18.88
N ALA A 90 -12.34 3.91 18.29
CA ALA A 90 -12.90 5.23 18.37
C ALA A 90 -14.27 5.34 17.67
N LEU A 91 -14.37 4.81 16.44
CA LEU A 91 -15.62 4.82 15.67
C LEU A 91 -16.73 4.00 16.33
N GLN A 92 -16.40 2.82 16.89
CA GLN A 92 -17.36 2.02 17.66
C GLN A 92 -17.84 2.74 18.92
N GLY A 93 -16.97 3.56 19.55
CA GLY A 93 -17.31 4.44 20.65
C GLY A 93 -18.19 5.63 20.27
N GLY A 94 -18.40 5.85 18.98
CA GLY A 94 -19.14 7.01 18.47
C GLY A 94 -18.33 8.31 18.42
N GLU A 95 -17.02 8.17 18.55
CA GLU A 95 -16.01 9.23 18.50
C GLU A 95 -15.04 8.93 17.35
N GLY A 96 -13.93 9.64 17.26
CA GLY A 96 -12.89 9.42 16.25
C GLY A 96 -12.57 10.69 15.48
N PRO A 97 -11.58 10.67 14.59
CA PRO A 97 -11.22 11.81 13.76
C PRO A 97 -12.31 12.11 12.72
N ASP A 98 -12.36 13.36 12.25
CA ASP A 98 -13.24 13.77 11.16
C ASP A 98 -12.77 13.17 9.81
N ILE A 99 -11.45 13.05 9.64
CA ILE A 99 -10.83 12.39 8.50
C ILE A 99 -10.21 11.07 8.96
N ILE A 100 -10.70 9.99 8.37
CA ILE A 100 -10.37 8.62 8.73
C ILE A 100 -9.49 8.02 7.65
N MET A 101 -8.37 7.44 8.06
CA MET A 101 -7.52 6.66 7.19
C MET A 101 -7.77 5.17 7.41
N THR A 102 -7.88 4.41 6.31
CA THR A 102 -7.96 2.95 6.34
C THR A 102 -6.93 2.33 5.39
N PRO A 103 -6.49 1.07 5.63
CA PRO A 103 -5.50 0.40 4.79
C PRO A 103 -5.97 0.08 3.36
N GLY A 104 -7.21 0.37 3.00
CA GLY A 104 -7.72 0.15 1.65
C GLY A 104 -9.21 -0.16 1.58
N PRO A 105 -9.74 -0.48 0.38
CA PRO A 105 -11.18 -0.65 0.14
C PRO A 105 -11.82 -1.76 0.97
N ALA A 106 -11.14 -2.91 1.11
CA ALA A 106 -11.67 -4.04 1.88
C ALA A 106 -11.91 -3.70 3.36
N TYR A 107 -11.06 -2.83 3.93
CA TYR A 107 -11.22 -2.36 5.31
C TYR A 107 -12.30 -1.28 5.43
N ALA A 108 -12.50 -0.47 4.39
CA ALA A 108 -13.50 0.59 4.38
C ALA A 108 -14.93 0.04 4.41
N GLN A 109 -15.19 -1.12 3.80
CA GLN A 109 -16.51 -1.69 3.64
C GLN A 109 -17.23 -1.87 4.97
N GLU A 110 -16.59 -2.45 5.99
CA GLU A 110 -17.24 -2.67 7.28
C GLU A 110 -17.68 -1.36 7.99
N TYR A 111 -16.94 -0.27 7.77
CA TYR A 111 -17.32 1.04 8.30
C TYR A 111 -18.46 1.68 7.49
N ILE A 112 -18.51 1.43 6.18
CA ILE A 112 -19.60 1.88 5.30
C ILE A 112 -20.90 1.17 5.69
N ASP A 113 -20.87 -0.15 5.84
CA ASP A 113 -22.00 -0.97 6.25
C ASP A 113 -22.54 -0.58 7.64
N ALA A 114 -21.65 -0.14 8.52
CA ALA A 114 -22.01 0.40 9.84
C ALA A 114 -22.45 1.88 9.82
N ASN A 115 -22.54 2.53 8.65
CA ASN A 115 -22.87 3.95 8.46
C ASN A 115 -21.95 4.90 9.24
N LEU A 116 -20.65 4.57 9.27
CA LEU A 116 -19.63 5.38 9.95
C LEU A 116 -18.88 6.33 8.99
N PHE A 117 -18.96 6.09 7.68
CA PHE A 117 -18.40 6.96 6.64
C PHE A 117 -19.50 7.79 5.97
N GLY A 118 -19.20 9.06 5.72
CA GLY A 118 -20.05 9.98 4.96
C GLY A 118 -19.92 9.73 3.45
N GLU A 119 -21.03 9.91 2.72
CA GLU A 119 -21.03 9.91 1.25
C GLU A 119 -20.27 11.14 0.72
N LEU A 120 -19.42 10.94 -0.30
CA LEU A 120 -18.56 11.97 -0.87
C LEU A 120 -18.97 12.42 -2.29
N ASP A 121 -20.08 11.91 -2.86
CA ASP A 121 -20.48 12.18 -4.24
C ASP A 121 -20.72 13.66 -4.54
N GLU A 122 -21.33 14.41 -3.60
CA GLU A 122 -21.56 15.84 -3.80
C GLU A 122 -20.24 16.63 -3.76
N TYR A 123 -19.29 16.22 -2.92
CA TYR A 123 -17.96 16.81 -2.87
C TYR A 123 -17.15 16.43 -4.14
N ALA A 124 -17.27 15.20 -4.63
CA ALA A 124 -16.65 14.78 -5.88
C ALA A 124 -17.09 15.66 -7.05
N LYS A 125 -18.38 15.98 -7.15
CA LYS A 125 -18.93 16.93 -8.14
C LYS A 125 -18.42 18.36 -7.93
N GLN A 126 -18.47 18.84 -6.68
CA GLN A 126 -18.04 20.20 -6.29
C GLN A 126 -16.57 20.44 -6.65
N TYR A 127 -15.70 19.51 -6.32
CA TYR A 127 -14.25 19.60 -6.50
C TYR A 127 -13.77 18.99 -7.83
N LYS A 128 -14.66 18.38 -8.61
CA LYS A 128 -14.38 17.73 -9.90
C LYS A 128 -13.32 16.63 -9.78
N TRP A 129 -13.48 15.77 -8.79
CA TRP A 129 -12.50 14.70 -8.55
C TRP A 129 -12.44 13.68 -9.68
N ASP A 130 -13.55 13.41 -10.37
CA ASP A 130 -13.58 12.54 -11.55
C ASP A 130 -12.74 13.09 -12.73
N ASP A 131 -12.51 14.42 -12.79
CA ASP A 131 -11.66 15.05 -13.80
C ASP A 131 -10.19 15.14 -13.37
N LYS A 132 -9.89 15.09 -12.08
CA LYS A 132 -8.56 15.29 -11.50
C LYS A 132 -7.83 13.99 -11.21
N LEU A 133 -8.53 13.02 -10.62
CA LEU A 133 -7.97 11.78 -10.10
C LEU A 133 -8.02 10.67 -11.15
N LEU A 134 -7.13 9.69 -11.02
CA LEU A 134 -7.17 8.49 -11.84
C LEU A 134 -8.48 7.74 -11.60
N GLY A 135 -9.27 7.54 -12.66
CA GLY A 135 -10.63 7.00 -12.57
C GLY A 135 -10.69 5.65 -11.87
N TRP A 136 -9.73 4.75 -12.18
CA TRP A 136 -9.64 3.45 -11.55
C TRP A 136 -9.42 3.54 -10.02
N ALA A 137 -8.60 4.50 -9.58
CA ALA A 137 -8.31 4.68 -8.16
C ALA A 137 -9.55 5.23 -7.43
N LEU A 138 -10.22 6.22 -8.02
CA LEU A 138 -11.46 6.76 -7.45
C LEU A 138 -12.57 5.70 -7.40
N ASP A 139 -12.63 4.82 -8.39
CA ASP A 139 -13.59 3.70 -8.43
C ASP A 139 -13.42 2.72 -7.25
N LEU A 140 -12.19 2.52 -6.76
CA LEU A 140 -11.92 1.71 -5.57
C LEU A 140 -12.44 2.35 -4.27
N GLY A 141 -12.69 3.64 -4.27
CA GLY A 141 -13.35 4.34 -3.16
C GLY A 141 -14.88 4.24 -3.21
N ARG A 142 -15.46 3.61 -4.24
CA ARG A 142 -16.91 3.49 -4.42
C ARG A 142 -17.43 2.15 -3.90
N TYR A 143 -18.51 2.24 -3.15
CA TYR A 143 -19.28 1.09 -2.69
C TYR A 143 -20.75 1.26 -3.11
N GLU A 144 -21.33 0.24 -3.74
CA GLU A 144 -22.70 0.31 -4.32
C GLU A 144 -22.95 1.54 -5.20
N GLY A 145 -21.92 1.97 -5.92
CA GLY A 145 -21.97 3.11 -6.84
C GLY A 145 -21.83 4.49 -6.20
N LYS A 146 -21.68 4.59 -4.89
CA LYS A 146 -21.45 5.83 -4.15
C LYS A 146 -20.01 5.93 -3.68
N LEU A 147 -19.45 7.13 -3.67
CA LEU A 147 -18.10 7.40 -3.21
C LEU A 147 -18.07 7.61 -1.68
N TYR A 148 -17.20 6.88 -0.99
CA TYR A 148 -17.00 6.97 0.46
C TYR A 148 -15.55 7.25 0.86
N SER A 149 -14.60 6.99 -0.03
CA SER A 149 -13.19 7.24 0.25
C SER A 149 -12.43 7.72 -0.98
N ILE A 150 -11.36 8.46 -0.75
CA ILE A 150 -10.38 8.82 -1.78
C ILE A 150 -9.12 8.02 -1.53
N PRO A 151 -8.65 7.24 -2.52
CA PRO A 151 -7.32 6.64 -2.46
C PRO A 151 -6.27 7.73 -2.31
N TYR A 152 -5.29 7.50 -1.48
CA TYR A 152 -4.28 8.52 -1.26
C TYR A 152 -2.84 8.00 -1.30
N GLN A 153 -2.68 6.69 -1.29
CA GLN A 153 -1.37 6.05 -1.33
C GLN A 153 -1.39 4.89 -2.33
N LEU A 154 -1.04 5.21 -3.58
CA LEU A 154 -0.89 4.19 -4.62
C LEU A 154 0.43 3.43 -4.41
N GLN A 155 0.38 2.14 -4.63
CA GLN A 155 1.51 1.23 -4.50
C GLN A 155 1.56 0.27 -5.69
N THR A 156 2.75 -0.24 -5.97
CA THR A 156 2.98 -1.32 -6.94
C THR A 156 4.20 -2.12 -6.52
N MET A 157 4.40 -3.30 -7.11
CA MET A 157 5.61 -4.09 -6.93
C MET A 157 6.64 -3.73 -8.00
N LEU A 158 7.92 -3.74 -7.62
CA LEU A 158 9.04 -3.39 -8.50
C LEU A 158 10.18 -4.39 -8.33
N LEU A 159 11.01 -4.51 -9.37
CA LEU A 159 12.28 -5.19 -9.31
C LEU A 159 13.39 -4.16 -9.07
N TYR A 160 13.84 -4.03 -7.83
CA TYR A 160 15.02 -3.25 -7.49
C TYR A 160 16.29 -4.06 -7.75
N TYR A 161 17.38 -3.40 -8.11
CA TYR A 161 18.67 -4.07 -8.32
C TYR A 161 19.86 -3.19 -7.95
N ASN A 162 20.95 -3.85 -7.56
CA ASN A 162 22.23 -3.17 -7.37
C ASN A 162 22.84 -2.87 -8.76
N LYS A 163 22.73 -1.61 -9.18
CA LYS A 163 23.13 -1.14 -10.51
C LYS A 163 24.65 -1.27 -10.70
N THR A 164 25.44 -0.93 -9.68
CA THR A 164 26.91 -1.07 -9.73
C THR A 164 27.32 -2.52 -9.99
N LEU A 165 26.68 -3.47 -9.30
CA LEU A 165 26.90 -4.91 -9.54
C LEU A 165 26.52 -5.30 -10.97
N PHE A 166 25.39 -4.85 -11.47
CA PHE A 166 24.92 -5.12 -12.83
C PHE A 166 25.87 -4.60 -13.88
N GLU A 167 26.33 -3.35 -13.74
CA GLU A 167 27.32 -2.73 -14.62
C GLU A 167 28.65 -3.47 -14.58
N ALA A 168 29.14 -3.82 -13.39
CA ALA A 168 30.39 -4.57 -13.22
C ALA A 168 30.36 -5.95 -13.89
N LYS A 169 29.18 -6.58 -13.97
CA LYS A 169 28.99 -7.87 -14.62
C LYS A 169 28.56 -7.75 -16.09
N GLY A 170 28.26 -6.55 -16.58
CA GLY A 170 27.78 -6.33 -17.94
C GLY A 170 26.41 -6.93 -18.22
N ILE A 171 25.55 -7.04 -17.20
CA ILE A 171 24.18 -7.55 -17.29
C ILE A 171 23.17 -6.43 -17.20
N GLN A 172 21.94 -6.66 -17.66
CA GLN A 172 20.82 -5.73 -17.61
C GLN A 172 19.64 -6.40 -16.88
N PRO A 173 18.66 -5.64 -16.36
CA PRO A 173 17.45 -6.22 -15.80
C PRO A 173 16.80 -7.21 -16.78
N PRO A 174 16.37 -8.39 -16.30
CA PRO A 174 15.84 -9.44 -17.15
C PRO A 174 14.50 -8.99 -17.79
N GLN A 175 14.32 -9.34 -19.07
CA GLN A 175 13.13 -8.99 -19.85
C GLN A 175 12.20 -10.19 -20.08
N SER A 176 12.59 -11.37 -19.61
CA SER A 176 11.83 -12.61 -19.72
C SER A 176 12.17 -13.55 -18.58
N ARG A 177 11.35 -14.59 -18.40
CA ARG A 177 11.62 -15.67 -17.45
C ARG A 177 12.94 -16.36 -17.72
N ASP A 178 13.24 -16.68 -18.97
CA ASP A 178 14.47 -17.39 -19.34
C ASP A 178 15.72 -16.57 -19.00
N GLU A 179 15.68 -15.26 -19.24
CA GLU A 179 16.77 -14.35 -18.85
C GLU A 179 16.90 -14.27 -17.33
N LEU A 180 15.79 -14.16 -16.61
CA LEU A 180 15.79 -14.11 -15.14
C LEU A 180 16.35 -15.41 -14.55
N GLU A 181 15.91 -16.57 -15.04
CA GLU A 181 16.37 -17.87 -14.54
C GLU A 181 17.88 -18.09 -14.85
N SER A 182 18.31 -17.77 -16.07
CA SER A 182 19.73 -17.86 -16.45
C SER A 182 20.60 -16.95 -15.61
N MET A 183 20.17 -15.69 -15.39
CA MET A 183 20.86 -14.72 -14.54
C MET A 183 20.94 -15.21 -13.09
N ALA A 184 19.83 -15.72 -12.54
CA ALA A 184 19.80 -16.22 -11.16
C ALA A 184 20.75 -17.40 -10.96
N GLU A 185 20.83 -18.34 -11.92
CA GLU A 185 21.77 -19.46 -11.88
C GLU A 185 23.23 -19.00 -11.96
N GLU A 186 23.53 -18.05 -12.82
CA GLU A 186 24.87 -17.50 -12.96
C GLU A 186 25.31 -16.76 -11.69
N LEU A 187 24.46 -15.87 -11.14
CA LEU A 187 24.75 -15.13 -9.91
C LEU A 187 24.97 -16.09 -8.73
N GLN A 188 24.09 -17.08 -8.56
CA GLN A 188 24.22 -18.09 -7.51
C GLN A 188 25.51 -18.90 -7.67
N GLY A 189 25.89 -19.27 -8.90
CA GLY A 189 27.15 -19.96 -9.20
C GLY A 189 28.39 -19.13 -8.84
N GLN A 190 28.26 -17.82 -8.77
CA GLN A 190 29.32 -16.88 -8.33
C GLN A 190 29.24 -16.55 -6.83
N GLY A 191 28.33 -17.15 -6.08
CA GLY A 191 28.14 -16.94 -4.65
C GLY A 191 27.35 -15.66 -4.30
N ILE A 192 26.64 -15.07 -5.27
CA ILE A 192 25.78 -13.92 -5.09
C ILE A 192 24.32 -14.43 -4.98
N THR A 193 23.60 -13.96 -3.95
CA THR A 193 22.17 -14.29 -3.82
C THR A 193 21.39 -13.57 -4.93
N PRO A 194 20.60 -14.27 -5.75
CA PRO A 194 19.86 -13.60 -6.83
C PRO A 194 18.89 -12.56 -6.31
N PHE A 195 18.10 -12.88 -5.30
CA PHE A 195 17.12 -11.97 -4.71
C PHE A 195 17.34 -11.82 -3.21
N ALA A 196 17.58 -10.60 -2.74
CA ALA A 196 17.39 -10.22 -1.35
C ALA A 196 15.91 -10.42 -1.01
N ALA A 197 15.61 -11.36 -0.16
CA ALA A 197 14.22 -11.67 0.21
C ALA A 197 14.13 -12.32 1.58
N GLY A 198 13.05 -12.07 2.28
CA GLY A 198 12.76 -12.67 3.57
C GLY A 198 11.50 -12.12 4.20
N ILE A 199 10.93 -12.88 5.13
CA ILE A 199 9.70 -12.55 5.86
C ILE A 199 9.90 -12.62 7.38
N GLY A 200 11.15 -12.53 7.85
CA GLY A 200 11.48 -12.73 9.26
C GLY A 200 10.91 -11.67 10.21
N ASP A 201 10.79 -10.43 9.74
CA ASP A 201 10.22 -9.33 10.53
C ASP A 201 8.71 -9.24 10.36
N ASP A 202 8.20 -9.59 9.17
CA ASP A 202 6.78 -9.57 8.83
C ASP A 202 6.39 -10.81 8.02
N PRO A 203 5.84 -11.85 8.67
CA PRO A 203 5.39 -13.06 7.98
C PRO A 203 4.27 -12.82 6.95
N ALA A 204 3.49 -11.73 7.09
CA ALA A 204 2.42 -11.39 6.15
C ALA A 204 2.97 -10.92 4.80
N ALA A 205 4.18 -10.37 4.76
CA ALA A 205 4.85 -9.94 3.54
C ALA A 205 5.02 -11.08 2.49
N ILE A 206 4.81 -12.33 2.88
CA ILE A 206 4.80 -13.46 1.93
C ILE A 206 3.76 -13.28 0.81
N GLU A 207 2.66 -12.56 1.02
CA GLU A 207 1.62 -12.29 0.03
C GLU A 207 2.12 -11.54 -1.21
N TRP A 208 3.22 -10.79 -1.08
CA TRP A 208 3.84 -10.08 -2.20
C TRP A 208 4.24 -11.02 -3.33
N PHE A 209 4.73 -12.21 -3.00
CA PHE A 209 5.21 -13.18 -3.98
C PHE A 209 4.07 -13.87 -4.75
N PRO A 210 3.03 -14.46 -4.15
CA PRO A 210 1.84 -14.88 -4.88
C PRO A 210 1.26 -13.76 -5.75
N THR A 211 1.17 -12.52 -5.24
CA THR A 211 0.75 -11.35 -6.01
C THR A 211 1.55 -11.24 -7.31
N VAL A 212 2.89 -11.16 -7.22
CA VAL A 212 3.77 -11.00 -8.37
C VAL A 212 3.67 -12.20 -9.32
N PHE A 213 3.75 -13.42 -8.78
CA PHE A 213 3.77 -14.63 -9.63
C PHE A 213 2.45 -14.84 -10.36
N TRP A 214 1.30 -14.56 -9.76
CA TRP A 214 0.02 -14.61 -10.46
C TRP A 214 -0.07 -13.56 -11.57
N ASN A 215 0.31 -12.32 -11.31
CA ASN A 215 0.27 -11.27 -12.32
C ASN A 215 1.20 -11.55 -13.50
N HIS A 216 2.45 -11.91 -13.23
CA HIS A 216 3.48 -12.06 -14.27
C HIS A 216 3.51 -13.46 -14.91
N TYR A 217 2.84 -14.45 -14.32
CA TYR A 217 2.71 -15.80 -14.91
C TYR A 217 1.29 -16.06 -15.42
N SER A 218 0.26 -15.92 -14.56
CA SER A 218 -1.12 -16.19 -14.97
C SER A 218 -1.69 -15.06 -15.85
N GLY A 219 -1.29 -13.83 -15.57
CA GLY A 219 -1.67 -12.64 -16.30
C GLY A 219 -2.89 -11.92 -15.73
N PRO A 220 -2.99 -10.60 -16.00
CA PRO A 220 -4.03 -9.77 -15.42
C PRO A 220 -5.45 -10.14 -15.87
N ASP A 221 -5.63 -10.62 -17.10
CA ASP A 221 -6.94 -11.06 -17.60
C ASP A 221 -7.45 -12.31 -16.87
N ALA A 222 -6.58 -13.30 -16.63
CA ALA A 222 -6.94 -14.50 -15.87
C ALA A 222 -7.24 -14.14 -14.40
N LEU A 223 -6.45 -13.25 -13.79
CA LEU A 223 -6.72 -12.75 -12.45
C LEU A 223 -8.04 -11.99 -12.38
N TYR A 224 -8.35 -11.13 -13.35
CA TYR A 224 -9.64 -10.46 -13.43
C TYR A 224 -10.79 -11.48 -13.43
N GLN A 225 -10.70 -12.52 -14.26
CA GLN A 225 -11.73 -13.56 -14.33
C GLN A 225 -11.87 -14.34 -13.01
N ALA A 226 -10.75 -14.59 -12.31
CA ALA A 226 -10.78 -15.25 -11.01
C ALA A 226 -11.38 -14.35 -9.93
N LEU A 227 -10.98 -13.09 -9.86
CA LEU A 227 -11.50 -12.10 -8.92
C LEU A 227 -12.98 -11.79 -9.14
N THR A 228 -13.45 -11.81 -10.40
CA THR A 228 -14.89 -11.71 -10.72
C THR A 228 -15.63 -13.04 -10.56
N GLY A 229 -14.89 -14.15 -10.39
CA GLY A 229 -15.38 -15.52 -10.19
C GLY A 229 -15.93 -16.17 -11.44
N GLU A 230 -15.44 -15.75 -12.59
CA GLU A 230 -15.68 -16.41 -13.88
C GLU A 230 -14.91 -17.73 -13.98
N ILE A 231 -13.70 -17.78 -13.39
CA ILE A 231 -12.88 -18.99 -13.26
C ILE A 231 -12.39 -19.14 -11.80
N PRO A 232 -12.10 -20.37 -11.34
CA PRO A 232 -11.57 -20.59 -10.00
C PRO A 232 -10.05 -20.35 -9.92
N PHE A 233 -9.55 -20.00 -8.72
CA PHE A 233 -8.10 -19.93 -8.46
C PHE A 233 -7.41 -21.31 -8.53
N SER A 234 -8.15 -22.41 -8.54
CA SER A 234 -7.65 -23.76 -8.73
C SER A 234 -7.38 -24.12 -10.19
N GLU A 235 -7.59 -23.21 -11.15
CA GLU A 235 -7.16 -23.42 -12.54
C GLU A 235 -5.64 -23.65 -12.60
N PRO A 236 -5.17 -24.56 -13.50
CA PRO A 236 -3.75 -24.93 -13.59
C PRO A 236 -2.81 -23.74 -13.69
N ILE A 237 -3.22 -22.66 -14.34
CA ILE A 237 -2.39 -21.48 -14.56
C ILE A 237 -2.02 -20.75 -13.26
N PHE A 238 -2.88 -20.78 -12.24
CA PHE A 238 -2.59 -20.20 -10.92
C PHE A 238 -1.77 -21.16 -10.07
N VAL A 239 -2.04 -22.46 -10.18
CA VAL A 239 -1.25 -23.49 -9.49
C VAL A 239 0.20 -23.48 -9.96
N GLU A 240 0.42 -23.44 -11.28
CA GLU A 240 1.75 -23.37 -11.90
C GLU A 240 2.54 -22.12 -11.46
N ALA A 241 1.87 -20.97 -11.29
CA ALA A 241 2.50 -19.75 -10.78
C ALA A 241 3.03 -19.95 -9.35
N ILE A 242 2.25 -20.59 -8.48
CA ILE A 242 2.66 -20.87 -7.09
C ILE A 242 3.76 -21.95 -7.04
N GLU A 243 3.69 -22.97 -7.90
CA GLU A 243 4.76 -23.97 -8.05
C GLU A 243 6.07 -23.32 -8.50
N LEU A 244 6.00 -22.34 -9.40
CA LEU A 244 7.17 -21.59 -9.84
C LEU A 244 7.80 -20.79 -8.70
N PHE A 245 7.00 -20.07 -7.94
CA PHE A 245 7.45 -19.36 -6.75
C PHE A 245 8.13 -20.30 -5.76
N ASN A 246 7.46 -21.40 -5.41
CA ASN A 246 8.04 -22.43 -4.53
C ASN A 246 9.37 -22.96 -5.09
N THR A 247 9.45 -23.22 -6.40
CA THR A 247 10.68 -23.70 -7.06
C THR A 247 11.83 -22.70 -6.85
N TYR A 248 11.60 -21.40 -6.99
CA TYR A 248 12.64 -20.38 -6.82
C TYR A 248 13.13 -20.31 -5.36
N VAL A 249 12.21 -20.42 -4.40
CA VAL A 249 12.58 -20.51 -2.97
C VAL A 249 13.38 -21.78 -2.68
N GLN A 250 12.97 -22.94 -3.21
CA GLN A 250 13.69 -24.22 -3.01
C GLN A 250 15.07 -24.22 -3.67
N LYS A 251 15.27 -23.53 -4.80
CA LYS A 251 16.57 -23.30 -5.42
C LYS A 251 17.49 -22.40 -4.59
N GLY A 252 16.94 -21.71 -3.56
CA GLY A 252 17.66 -20.74 -2.75
C GLY A 252 17.88 -19.40 -3.46
N TRP A 253 17.13 -19.11 -4.52
CA TRP A 253 17.23 -17.82 -5.22
C TRP A 253 16.69 -16.68 -4.38
N PHE A 254 15.67 -16.93 -3.56
CA PHE A 254 15.13 -15.99 -2.61
C PHE A 254 15.81 -16.13 -1.23
N GLY A 255 16.57 -15.11 -0.81
CA GLY A 255 17.23 -15.03 0.48
C GLY A 255 18.43 -15.99 0.67
N GLY A 256 18.82 -16.75 -0.36
CA GLY A 256 19.95 -17.69 -0.33
C GLY A 256 19.61 -19.12 0.12
N SER A 257 18.53 -19.33 0.86
CA SER A 257 17.92 -20.63 1.19
C SER A 257 16.50 -20.47 1.70
N ARG A 258 15.71 -21.55 1.70
CA ARG A 258 14.36 -21.54 2.29
C ARG A 258 14.37 -21.09 3.76
N GLU A 259 15.31 -21.62 4.56
CA GLU A 259 15.41 -21.28 5.99
C GLU A 259 15.74 -19.80 6.18
N LYS A 260 16.60 -19.25 5.35
CA LYS A 260 16.93 -17.83 5.35
C LYS A 260 15.74 -16.97 4.92
N PHE A 261 14.98 -17.41 3.92
CA PHE A 261 13.76 -16.71 3.51
C PHE A 261 12.79 -16.49 4.68
N PHE A 262 12.61 -17.50 5.54
CA PHE A 262 11.77 -17.37 6.75
C PHE A 262 12.41 -16.56 7.89
N SER A 263 13.73 -16.41 7.90
CA SER A 263 14.45 -15.77 9.01
C SER A 263 15.06 -14.41 8.68
N ASN A 264 15.25 -14.07 7.41
CA ASN A 264 15.80 -12.78 7.03
C ASN A 264 14.79 -11.67 7.34
N GLY A 265 15.22 -10.68 8.11
CA GLY A 265 14.49 -9.44 8.33
C GLY A 265 14.86 -8.38 7.31
N PHE A 266 14.04 -7.35 7.18
CA PHE A 266 14.18 -6.29 6.19
C PHE A 266 15.52 -5.57 6.26
N GLU A 267 15.99 -5.24 7.44
CA GLU A 267 17.30 -4.57 7.63
C GLU A 267 18.44 -5.38 7.00
N ALA A 268 18.46 -6.69 7.24
CA ALA A 268 19.53 -7.57 6.75
C ALA A 268 19.45 -7.77 5.22
N LEU A 269 18.25 -8.00 4.68
CA LEU A 269 18.10 -8.24 3.25
C LEU A 269 18.38 -6.98 2.41
N HIS A 270 17.97 -5.81 2.89
CA HIS A 270 18.26 -4.53 2.21
C HIS A 270 19.76 -4.18 2.28
N ALA A 271 20.41 -4.45 3.41
CA ALA A 271 21.86 -4.31 3.51
C ALA A 271 22.59 -5.27 2.56
N ASP A 272 22.13 -6.51 2.40
CA ASP A 272 22.72 -7.45 1.43
C ASP A 272 22.54 -6.97 -0.02
N LEU A 273 21.45 -6.29 -0.36
CA LEU A 273 21.27 -5.64 -1.65
C LEU A 273 22.24 -4.46 -1.84
N GLY A 274 22.32 -3.57 -0.86
CA GLY A 274 23.20 -2.40 -0.88
C GLY A 274 24.68 -2.77 -0.96
N ASP A 275 25.10 -3.84 -0.29
CA ASP A 275 26.47 -4.36 -0.28
C ASP A 275 26.81 -5.22 -1.54
N GLY A 276 25.88 -5.44 -2.46
CA GLY A 276 26.07 -6.31 -3.62
C GLY A 276 26.21 -7.81 -3.29
N LYS A 277 25.86 -8.23 -2.08
CA LYS A 277 25.77 -9.65 -1.68
C LYS A 277 24.54 -10.33 -2.26
N ALA A 278 23.47 -9.56 -2.47
CA ALA A 278 22.33 -9.92 -3.27
C ALA A 278 22.21 -8.97 -4.47
N ALA A 279 21.72 -9.47 -5.59
CA ALA A 279 21.71 -8.72 -6.85
C ALA A 279 20.43 -7.91 -7.06
N MET A 280 19.29 -8.47 -6.68
CA MET A 280 17.95 -7.93 -6.91
C MET A 280 17.08 -8.04 -5.65
N ASN A 281 15.98 -7.29 -5.62
CA ASN A 281 14.92 -7.41 -4.63
C ASN A 281 13.56 -7.18 -5.31
N ILE A 282 12.56 -8.00 -4.99
CA ILE A 282 11.16 -7.78 -5.38
C ILE A 282 10.46 -7.20 -4.17
N GLU A 283 10.09 -5.93 -4.25
CA GLU A 283 9.44 -5.23 -3.15
C GLU A 283 8.55 -4.10 -3.66
N GLY A 284 7.68 -3.60 -2.80
CA GLY A 284 6.78 -2.54 -3.17
C GLY A 284 7.44 -1.17 -3.31
N SER A 285 6.72 -0.26 -3.97
CA SER A 285 7.17 1.13 -4.18
C SER A 285 7.42 1.91 -2.88
N TRP A 286 6.98 1.40 -1.73
CA TRP A 286 7.32 1.97 -0.41
C TRP A 286 8.81 1.89 -0.09
N PHE A 287 9.56 0.94 -0.65
CA PHE A 287 11.00 0.83 -0.43
C PHE A 287 11.77 2.03 -0.98
N LEU A 288 11.22 2.78 -1.95
CA LEU A 288 11.79 4.04 -2.43
C LEU A 288 12.04 5.07 -1.32
N ALA A 289 11.32 4.98 -0.20
CA ALA A 289 11.52 5.87 0.94
C ALA A 289 12.85 5.65 1.67
N THR A 290 13.38 4.45 1.64
CA THR A 290 14.52 4.03 2.49
C THR A 290 15.68 3.40 1.74
N ILE A 291 15.49 3.03 0.47
CA ILE A 291 16.51 2.32 -0.31
C ILE A 291 17.88 3.02 -0.33
N GLU A 292 17.89 4.35 -0.45
CA GLU A 292 19.10 5.16 -0.45
C GLU A 292 19.94 4.97 0.82
N ASP A 293 19.29 4.70 1.95
CA ASP A 293 19.98 4.51 3.23
C ASP A 293 20.87 3.27 3.23
N TYR A 294 20.54 2.26 2.44
CA TYR A 294 21.28 1.00 2.35
C TYR A 294 22.43 1.07 1.33
N PHE A 295 22.44 2.06 0.44
CA PHE A 295 23.48 2.23 -0.59
C PHE A 295 24.54 3.29 -0.22
N LYS A 296 24.25 4.18 0.75
CA LYS A 296 25.17 5.24 1.20
C LYS A 296 26.55 4.75 1.60
N ASP A 297 26.61 3.67 2.37
CA ASP A 297 27.82 3.20 3.03
C ASP A 297 28.68 2.32 2.12
N SER A 298 28.05 1.59 1.18
CA SER A 298 28.75 0.77 0.19
C SER A 298 29.39 1.60 -0.92
N GLY A 299 28.78 2.72 -1.26
CA GLY A 299 29.15 3.53 -2.43
C GLY A 299 28.65 2.95 -3.76
N ASP A 300 27.85 1.89 -3.71
CA ASP A 300 27.14 1.32 -4.85
C ASP A 300 25.93 2.19 -5.22
N ASP A 301 25.45 2.06 -6.44
CA ASP A 301 24.23 2.71 -6.94
C ASP A 301 23.14 1.67 -7.17
N TRP A 302 21.89 2.09 -7.08
CA TRP A 302 20.71 1.26 -7.31
C TRP A 302 19.88 1.78 -8.48
N ASP A 303 19.05 0.93 -9.02
CA ASP A 303 17.97 1.32 -9.91
C ASP A 303 16.82 0.30 -9.79
N TRP A 304 15.74 0.53 -10.52
CA TRP A 304 14.61 -0.38 -10.60
C TRP A 304 14.17 -0.61 -12.05
N ALA A 305 13.49 -1.72 -12.26
CA ALA A 305 12.85 -2.10 -13.51
C ALA A 305 11.43 -2.67 -13.23
N PRO A 306 10.53 -2.71 -14.23
CA PRO A 306 9.38 -3.58 -14.16
C PRO A 306 9.80 -5.03 -13.96
N LEU A 307 8.96 -5.81 -13.26
CA LEU A 307 9.17 -7.24 -13.19
C LEU A 307 8.99 -7.86 -14.58
N PRO A 308 9.85 -8.82 -14.98
CA PRO A 308 9.72 -9.44 -16.27
C PRO A 308 8.48 -10.33 -16.36
N PRO A 309 7.89 -10.51 -17.55
CA PRO A 309 6.89 -11.54 -17.76
C PRO A 309 7.49 -12.93 -17.48
N LEU A 310 6.76 -13.73 -16.71
CA LEU A 310 7.17 -15.12 -16.37
C LEU A 310 6.56 -16.14 -17.34
N ARG A 311 5.76 -15.68 -18.30
CA ARG A 311 5.17 -16.47 -19.38
C ARG A 311 4.90 -15.57 -20.61
N ASP A 312 4.92 -16.18 -21.79
CA ASP A 312 4.58 -15.48 -23.04
C ASP A 312 3.17 -14.88 -23.01
N GLY A 313 3.03 -13.70 -23.60
CA GLY A 313 1.75 -13.00 -23.71
C GLY A 313 1.40 -12.10 -22.53
N ILE A 314 2.25 -12.03 -21.52
CA ILE A 314 2.13 -11.06 -20.43
C ILE A 314 2.78 -9.72 -20.85
N PRO A 315 2.19 -8.56 -20.56
CA PRO A 315 2.80 -7.26 -20.84
C PRO A 315 4.18 -7.12 -20.20
N ALA A 316 5.14 -6.54 -20.94
CA ALA A 316 6.49 -6.32 -20.44
C ALA A 316 6.58 -5.23 -19.36
N GLU A 317 5.66 -4.27 -19.40
CA GLU A 317 5.52 -3.20 -18.41
C GLU A 317 4.18 -3.38 -17.68
N LEU A 318 4.10 -4.37 -16.82
CA LEU A 318 2.95 -4.66 -15.99
C LEU A 318 3.21 -4.16 -14.57
N TYR A 319 2.27 -3.38 -14.03
CA TYR A 319 2.30 -2.90 -12.66
C TYR A 319 1.05 -3.37 -11.91
N GLU A 320 1.23 -3.92 -10.73
CA GLU A 320 0.10 -4.30 -9.86
C GLU A 320 -0.49 -3.04 -9.22
N LEU A 321 -1.79 -2.87 -9.35
CA LEU A 321 -2.50 -1.82 -8.64
C LEU A 321 -2.59 -2.17 -7.15
N GLY A 322 -2.04 -1.29 -6.32
CA GLY A 322 -2.11 -1.40 -4.88
C GLY A 322 -2.55 -0.09 -4.23
N LEU A 323 -3.32 -0.20 -3.17
CA LEU A 323 -3.66 0.90 -2.29
C LEU A 323 -3.14 0.62 -0.89
N GLY A 324 -2.16 1.41 -0.46
CA GLY A 324 -1.69 1.37 0.92
C GLY A 324 -2.61 2.10 1.89
N SER A 325 -3.38 3.09 1.40
CA SER A 325 -4.32 3.83 2.25
C SER A 325 -5.41 4.53 1.45
N THR A 326 -6.56 4.70 2.11
CA THR A 326 -7.68 5.53 1.67
C THR A 326 -8.08 6.51 2.75
N LEU A 327 -8.61 7.68 2.36
CA LEU A 327 -9.12 8.70 3.26
C LEU A 327 -10.64 8.84 3.09
N SER A 328 -11.35 8.83 4.22
CA SER A 328 -12.81 8.99 4.30
C SER A 328 -13.19 10.09 5.26
N VAL A 329 -14.39 10.62 5.13
CA VAL A 329 -14.97 11.57 6.10
C VAL A 329 -15.88 10.81 7.05
N ASN A 330 -15.70 11.03 8.35
CA ASN A 330 -16.57 10.46 9.38
C ASN A 330 -18.01 10.95 9.18
N ALA A 331 -18.98 10.05 9.16
CA ALA A 331 -20.39 10.41 9.04
C ALA A 331 -20.88 11.33 10.18
N ARG A 332 -20.12 11.43 11.28
CA ARG A 332 -20.38 12.29 12.44
C ARG A 332 -19.42 13.48 12.54
N ALA A 333 -18.66 13.76 11.47
CA ALA A 333 -17.75 14.90 11.43
C ALA A 333 -18.48 16.21 11.81
N GLY A 334 -17.86 16.99 12.66
CA GLY A 334 -18.41 18.28 13.08
C GLY A 334 -18.40 19.32 11.97
N ASP A 335 -17.42 19.20 11.04
CA ASP A 335 -17.26 20.03 9.85
C ASP A 335 -16.91 19.15 8.65
N ALA A 336 -17.91 18.48 8.07
CA ALA A 336 -17.74 17.60 6.91
C ALA A 336 -17.29 18.38 5.66
N ASP A 337 -17.74 19.64 5.51
CA ASP A 337 -17.35 20.52 4.41
C ASP A 337 -15.87 20.89 4.50
N GLY A 338 -15.39 21.21 5.70
CA GLY A 338 -13.97 21.46 5.97
C GLY A 338 -13.12 20.22 5.76
N ALA A 339 -13.59 19.04 6.18
CA ALA A 339 -12.90 17.78 5.94
C ALA A 339 -12.79 17.46 4.44
N ALA A 340 -13.85 17.60 3.67
CA ALA A 340 -13.84 17.40 2.23
C ALA A 340 -12.94 18.43 1.51
N ALA A 341 -12.95 19.70 1.96
CA ALA A 341 -12.04 20.71 1.44
C ALA A 341 -10.56 20.35 1.70
N PHE A 342 -10.27 19.73 2.83
CA PHE A 342 -8.92 19.23 3.11
C PHE A 342 -8.56 18.05 2.20
N LEU A 343 -9.47 17.12 1.93
CA LEU A 343 -9.22 16.02 0.99
C LEU A 343 -8.88 16.55 -0.41
N ASP A 344 -9.64 17.51 -0.93
CA ASP A 344 -9.34 18.16 -2.22
C ASP A 344 -7.97 18.86 -2.20
N TYR A 345 -7.73 19.66 -1.16
CA TYR A 345 -6.49 20.39 -0.98
C TYR A 345 -5.29 19.46 -0.90
N PHE A 346 -5.40 18.36 -0.18
CA PHE A 346 -4.28 17.45 0.12
C PHE A 346 -4.04 16.44 -1.00
N VAL A 347 -5.11 15.84 -1.56
CA VAL A 347 -4.99 14.72 -2.50
C VAL A 347 -5.11 15.17 -3.95
N ALA A 348 -5.98 16.11 -4.27
CA ALA A 348 -6.35 16.43 -5.65
C ALA A 348 -5.65 17.65 -6.26
N ASP A 349 -4.67 18.24 -5.57
CA ASP A 349 -3.83 19.32 -6.08
C ASP A 349 -2.50 18.76 -6.58
N LYS A 350 -2.32 18.71 -7.89
CA LYS A 350 -1.20 18.05 -8.55
C LYS A 350 0.16 18.64 -8.20
N GLU A 351 0.28 19.97 -8.15
CA GLU A 351 1.53 20.66 -7.85
C GLU A 351 1.97 20.37 -6.39
N ARG A 352 1.04 20.50 -5.45
CA ARG A 352 1.28 20.22 -4.04
C ARG A 352 1.60 18.74 -3.79
N ALA A 353 0.87 17.83 -4.46
CA ALA A 353 1.14 16.41 -4.39
C ALA A 353 2.54 16.09 -4.90
N ALA A 354 2.98 16.67 -6.02
CA ALA A 354 4.31 16.50 -6.55
C ALA A 354 5.41 17.02 -5.60
N GLU A 355 5.20 18.20 -5.00
CA GLU A 355 6.11 18.75 -4.00
C GLU A 355 6.20 17.88 -2.73
N TRP A 356 5.06 17.36 -2.27
CA TRP A 356 5.00 16.45 -1.13
C TRP A 356 5.75 15.15 -1.41
N MET A 357 5.47 14.51 -2.55
CA MET A 357 6.13 13.25 -2.94
C MET A 357 7.65 13.41 -3.12
N ALA A 358 8.09 14.59 -3.59
CA ALA A 358 9.52 14.89 -3.69
C ALA A 358 10.20 15.08 -2.32
N ALA A 359 9.47 15.63 -1.36
CA ALA A 359 10.00 15.88 -0.01
C ALA A 359 9.94 14.66 0.91
N VAL A 360 8.97 13.79 0.69
CA VAL A 360 8.72 12.59 1.50
C VAL A 360 8.39 11.42 0.56
N PRO A 361 9.40 10.87 -0.13
CA PRO A 361 9.20 9.79 -1.09
C PRO A 361 8.43 8.62 -0.46
N ALA A 362 7.54 8.02 -1.23
CA ALA A 362 6.71 6.86 -0.89
C ALA A 362 5.76 7.01 0.32
N ALA A 363 5.82 8.09 1.09
CA ALA A 363 4.85 8.35 2.15
C ALA A 363 3.47 8.77 1.61
N PHE A 364 3.41 9.13 0.32
CA PHE A 364 2.21 9.62 -0.33
C PHE A 364 2.37 9.51 -1.85
N ASN A 365 1.56 8.69 -2.47
CA ASN A 365 1.50 8.57 -3.91
C ASN A 365 0.07 8.91 -4.35
N ALA A 366 -0.18 10.20 -4.65
CA ALA A 366 -1.51 10.65 -5.02
C ALA A 366 -2.04 9.95 -6.27
N PRO A 367 -3.34 9.68 -6.35
CA PRO A 367 -3.96 9.05 -7.51
C PRO A 367 -4.20 10.06 -8.65
N LEU A 368 -3.14 10.73 -9.08
CA LEU A 368 -3.15 11.77 -10.11
C LEU A 368 -2.38 11.32 -11.34
N PRO A 369 -2.77 11.76 -12.55
CA PRO A 369 -2.05 11.44 -13.77
C PRO A 369 -0.74 12.23 -13.87
N PHE A 370 0.35 11.65 -13.42
CA PHE A 370 1.68 12.26 -13.48
C PHE A 370 2.47 11.88 -14.72
N SER A 371 3.27 12.85 -15.18
CA SER A 371 4.42 12.67 -16.07
C SER A 371 5.69 13.10 -15.35
N THR A 372 6.87 12.71 -15.82
CA THR A 372 8.14 13.09 -15.19
C THR A 372 8.36 14.59 -15.08
N SER A 373 7.78 15.38 -16.01
CA SER A 373 7.87 16.85 -16.02
C SER A 373 7.01 17.54 -14.95
N ASP A 374 6.11 16.81 -14.30
CA ASP A 374 5.25 17.36 -13.25
C ASP A 374 5.99 17.44 -11.89
N PHE A 375 7.13 16.77 -11.76
CA PHE A 375 7.88 16.71 -10.52
C PHE A 375 8.96 17.80 -10.46
N PRO A 376 9.24 18.35 -9.26
CA PRO A 376 10.32 19.32 -9.08
C PRO A 376 11.69 18.67 -9.34
N SER A 377 12.64 19.45 -9.83
CA SER A 377 14.01 18.99 -10.13
C SER A 377 14.80 18.48 -8.91
N SER A 378 14.28 18.67 -7.71
CA SER A 378 14.84 18.12 -6.47
C SER A 378 14.43 16.67 -6.21
N MET A 379 13.45 16.15 -6.93
CA MET A 379 13.02 14.76 -6.82
C MET A 379 14.03 13.84 -7.50
N ASP A 380 14.33 12.70 -6.87
CA ASP A 380 15.11 11.65 -7.51
C ASP A 380 14.45 11.21 -8.82
N GLU A 381 15.23 11.17 -9.91
CA GLU A 381 14.70 10.84 -11.23
C GLU A 381 14.11 9.42 -11.32
N ARG A 382 14.63 8.48 -10.51
CA ARG A 382 14.15 7.10 -10.42
C ARG A 382 12.77 7.04 -9.81
N VAL A 383 12.51 7.87 -8.79
CA VAL A 383 11.18 8.00 -8.16
C VAL A 383 10.19 8.68 -9.12
N ALA A 384 10.59 9.79 -9.76
CA ALA A 384 9.78 10.48 -10.75
C ALA A 384 9.39 9.56 -11.93
N ARG A 385 10.35 8.76 -12.42
CA ARG A 385 10.13 7.77 -13.47
C ARG A 385 9.13 6.69 -13.04
N GLN A 386 9.25 6.16 -11.81
CA GLN A 386 8.33 5.13 -11.31
C GLN A 386 6.89 5.63 -11.27
N LEU A 387 6.66 6.80 -10.71
CA LEU A 387 5.32 7.40 -10.59
C LEU A 387 4.71 7.70 -11.97
N ALA A 388 5.52 8.19 -12.91
CA ALA A 388 5.08 8.44 -14.29
C ALA A 388 4.77 7.13 -15.02
N SER A 389 5.61 6.10 -14.88
CA SER A 389 5.40 4.78 -15.52
C SER A 389 4.14 4.10 -15.00
N LEU A 390 3.89 4.13 -13.69
CA LEU A 390 2.66 3.59 -13.09
C LEU A 390 1.42 4.32 -13.65
N SER A 391 1.46 5.65 -13.73
CA SER A 391 0.39 6.46 -14.28
C SER A 391 0.13 6.15 -15.76
N GLU A 392 1.19 6.00 -16.57
CA GLU A 392 1.08 5.68 -17.99
C GLU A 392 0.53 4.27 -18.24
N ALA A 393 1.07 3.25 -17.55
CA ALA A 393 0.65 1.87 -17.70
C ALA A 393 -0.82 1.69 -17.28
N THR A 394 -1.22 2.29 -16.16
CA THR A 394 -2.61 2.24 -15.71
C THR A 394 -3.55 2.99 -16.67
N GLY A 395 -3.10 4.09 -17.28
CA GLY A 395 -3.84 4.78 -18.32
C GLY A 395 -4.00 3.99 -19.62
N LYS A 396 -3.10 3.04 -19.91
CA LYS A 396 -3.20 2.09 -21.05
C LYS A 396 -4.00 0.82 -20.69
N GLY A 397 -4.30 0.59 -19.41
CA GLY A 397 -4.93 -0.63 -18.94
C GLY A 397 -3.96 -1.79 -18.72
N ASP A 398 -2.65 -1.55 -18.74
CA ASP A 398 -1.60 -2.53 -18.50
C ASP A 398 -1.31 -2.61 -16.98
N PHE A 399 -2.22 -3.20 -16.25
CA PHE A 399 -2.12 -3.34 -14.80
C PHE A 399 -2.56 -4.72 -14.30
N GLY A 400 -2.03 -5.09 -13.17
CA GLY A 400 -2.40 -6.28 -12.40
C GLY A 400 -3.04 -5.92 -11.06
N TYR A 401 -3.07 -6.87 -10.13
CA TYR A 401 -3.83 -6.80 -8.88
C TYR A 401 -2.96 -7.20 -7.70
N THR A 402 -2.95 -6.39 -6.65
CA THR A 402 -2.31 -6.75 -5.39
C THR A 402 -3.27 -7.48 -4.46
N ALA A 403 -2.75 -8.43 -3.67
CA ALA A 403 -3.56 -9.21 -2.74
C ALA A 403 -4.26 -8.31 -1.71
N TRP A 404 -3.52 -7.46 -1.03
CA TRP A 404 -4.04 -6.56 0.01
C TRP A 404 -5.09 -5.53 -0.45
N THR A 405 -5.24 -5.30 -1.77
CA THR A 405 -6.22 -4.35 -2.31
C THR A 405 -7.48 -5.05 -2.84
N PHE A 406 -7.31 -6.19 -3.52
CA PHE A 406 -8.39 -6.80 -4.30
C PHE A 406 -8.93 -8.09 -3.71
N TRP A 407 -8.23 -8.73 -2.78
CA TRP A 407 -8.77 -9.85 -2.03
C TRP A 407 -9.41 -9.36 -0.72
N PRO A 408 -10.58 -9.91 -0.35
CA PRO A 408 -11.17 -9.65 0.96
C PRO A 408 -10.25 -10.11 2.09
N SER A 409 -10.37 -9.50 3.27
CA SER A 409 -9.47 -9.74 4.40
C SER A 409 -9.30 -11.22 4.77
N LYS A 410 -10.34 -12.06 4.67
CA LYS A 410 -10.23 -13.51 4.97
C LYS A 410 -9.39 -14.23 3.92
N SER A 411 -9.63 -13.92 2.63
CA SER A 411 -8.85 -14.49 1.53
C SER A 411 -7.40 -14.02 1.56
N ASP A 412 -7.16 -12.78 1.93
CA ASP A 412 -5.83 -12.22 2.07
C ASP A 412 -5.05 -12.88 3.21
N VAL A 413 -5.65 -13.00 4.40
CA VAL A 413 -5.06 -13.76 5.51
C VAL A 413 -4.80 -15.23 5.12
N TYR A 414 -5.70 -15.85 4.35
CA TYR A 414 -5.47 -17.21 3.82
C TYR A 414 -4.21 -17.26 2.94
N ILE A 415 -4.02 -16.29 2.05
CA ILE A 415 -2.81 -16.20 1.21
C ILE A 415 -1.57 -16.10 2.09
N GLN A 416 -1.57 -15.24 3.11
CA GLN A 416 -0.45 -15.03 4.02
C GLN A 416 -0.08 -16.28 4.82
N GLU A 417 -1.06 -16.99 5.38
CA GLU A 417 -0.83 -18.16 6.23
C GLU A 417 -0.52 -19.42 5.42
N GLU A 418 -1.28 -19.69 4.36
CA GLU A 418 -1.18 -20.95 3.63
C GLU A 418 -0.03 -20.96 2.61
N SER A 419 0.41 -19.80 2.08
CA SER A 419 1.61 -19.74 1.25
C SER A 419 2.85 -20.24 1.98
N GLN A 420 2.96 -19.98 3.28
CA GLN A 420 4.07 -20.50 4.10
C GLN A 420 4.07 -22.03 4.13
N LYS A 421 2.88 -22.66 4.17
CA LYS A 421 2.75 -24.12 4.18
C LYS A 421 3.12 -24.76 2.84
N VAL A 422 2.91 -24.04 1.74
CA VAL A 422 3.42 -24.49 0.43
C VAL A 422 4.96 -24.55 0.44
N LEU A 423 5.61 -23.51 0.95
CA LEU A 423 7.07 -23.44 1.00
C LEU A 423 7.69 -24.46 1.95
N THR A 424 7.01 -24.83 3.03
CA THR A 424 7.44 -25.89 3.96
C THR A 424 7.12 -27.29 3.47
N GLY A 425 6.24 -27.42 2.47
CA GLY A 425 5.79 -28.69 1.90
C GLY A 425 4.68 -29.37 2.70
N ASP A 426 4.01 -28.63 3.60
CA ASP A 426 2.88 -29.12 4.39
C ASP A 426 1.62 -29.25 3.55
N ILE A 427 1.47 -28.42 2.50
CA ILE A 427 0.45 -28.51 1.46
C ILE A 427 1.06 -28.30 0.09
N THR A 428 0.38 -28.80 -0.95
CA THR A 428 0.75 -28.56 -2.35
C THR A 428 0.20 -27.21 -2.83
N ALA A 429 0.77 -26.67 -3.92
CA ALA A 429 0.24 -25.49 -4.59
C ALA A 429 -1.24 -25.68 -5.03
N ALA A 430 -1.58 -26.89 -5.47
CA ALA A 430 -2.96 -27.22 -5.86
C ALA A 430 -3.93 -27.20 -4.66
N GLU A 431 -3.51 -27.71 -3.49
CA GLU A 431 -4.31 -27.62 -2.25
C GLU A 431 -4.46 -26.19 -1.78
N PHE A 432 -3.39 -25.39 -1.85
CA PHE A 432 -3.41 -23.97 -1.57
C PHE A 432 -4.42 -23.21 -2.46
N CYS A 433 -4.32 -23.36 -3.77
CA CYS A 433 -5.21 -22.70 -4.72
C CYS A 433 -6.68 -23.14 -4.55
N LYS A 434 -6.92 -24.43 -4.26
CA LYS A 434 -8.25 -24.94 -3.97
C LYS A 434 -8.84 -24.34 -2.69
N GLY A 435 -8.07 -24.25 -1.62
CA GLY A 435 -8.53 -23.64 -0.37
C GLY A 435 -8.79 -22.14 -0.51
N LEU A 436 -7.99 -21.46 -1.36
CA LEU A 436 -8.27 -20.07 -1.72
C LEU A 436 -9.62 -19.93 -2.44
N ASP A 437 -9.94 -20.82 -3.39
CA ASP A 437 -11.25 -20.83 -4.04
C ASP A 437 -12.41 -20.95 -3.05
N GLU A 438 -12.26 -21.84 -2.07
CA GLU A 438 -13.29 -22.08 -1.06
C GLU A 438 -13.49 -20.81 -0.20
N THR A 439 -12.39 -20.18 0.25
CA THR A 439 -12.40 -18.95 1.05
C THR A 439 -12.95 -17.78 0.26
N PHE A 440 -12.45 -17.55 -0.95
CA PHE A 440 -12.87 -16.45 -1.82
C PHE A 440 -14.34 -16.58 -2.27
N THR A 441 -14.82 -17.82 -2.52
CA THR A 441 -16.23 -18.10 -2.81
C THR A 441 -17.12 -17.71 -1.63
N GLN A 442 -16.66 -17.92 -0.40
CA GLN A 442 -17.40 -17.51 0.79
C GLN A 442 -17.42 -15.98 0.92
N ASP A 443 -16.28 -15.32 0.74
CA ASP A 443 -16.18 -13.85 0.77
C ASP A 443 -17.10 -13.21 -0.28
N ARG A 444 -17.17 -13.77 -1.48
CA ARG A 444 -18.11 -13.32 -2.53
C ARG A 444 -19.58 -13.45 -2.14
N LYS A 445 -19.95 -14.55 -1.49
CA LYS A 445 -21.35 -14.74 -0.99
C LYS A 445 -21.69 -13.74 0.09
N GLU A 446 -20.71 -13.32 0.87
CA GLU A 446 -20.86 -12.31 1.91
C GLU A 446 -20.83 -10.87 1.37
N GLY A 447 -20.54 -10.69 0.05
CA GLY A 447 -20.45 -9.37 -0.58
C GLY A 447 -19.16 -8.61 -0.24
N ALA A 448 -18.14 -9.32 0.27
CA ALA A 448 -16.90 -8.70 0.75
C ALA A 448 -15.87 -8.38 -0.35
N VAL A 449 -16.09 -8.84 -1.59
CA VAL A 449 -15.17 -8.61 -2.70
C VAL A 449 -15.30 -7.16 -3.17
N PRO A 450 -14.21 -6.37 -3.19
CA PRO A 450 -14.24 -5.00 -3.67
C PRO A 450 -14.54 -4.95 -5.19
N LYS A 451 -14.84 -3.77 -5.71
CA LYS A 451 -15.00 -3.58 -7.16
C LYS A 451 -13.72 -3.94 -7.88
N ILE A 452 -13.80 -4.92 -8.79
CA ILE A 452 -12.67 -5.33 -9.62
C ILE A 452 -12.67 -4.52 -10.91
N ILE A 453 -11.55 -3.87 -11.19
CA ILE A 453 -11.37 -3.03 -12.37
C ILE A 453 -10.81 -3.91 -13.48
N LYS A 454 -11.42 -3.82 -14.67
CA LYS A 454 -11.01 -4.65 -15.81
C LYS A 454 -9.74 -4.08 -16.47
N PRO A 455 -8.71 -4.91 -16.77
CA PRO A 455 -7.58 -4.49 -17.57
C PRO A 455 -8.05 -3.99 -18.96
N GLY A 456 -7.38 -2.98 -19.50
CA GLY A 456 -7.77 -2.37 -20.78
C GLY A 456 -9.05 -1.53 -20.75
N ALA A 457 -9.64 -1.29 -19.59
CA ALA A 457 -10.84 -0.45 -19.41
C ALA A 457 -10.48 0.95 -18.88
N ALA A 458 -9.41 1.56 -19.39
CA ALA A 458 -8.99 2.92 -19.02
C ALA A 458 -9.81 3.98 -19.77
#